data_7766573ca03c8e0a5f4464a9922c7271
#
_entry.id   7766573ca03c8e0a5f4464a9922c7271
#
_cell.length_a   1.000
_cell.length_b   1.000
_cell.length_c   1.000
_cell.angle_alpha   90.00
_cell.angle_beta   90.00
_cell.angle_gamma   90.00
#
_symmetry.space_group_name_H-M   'P 1'
#
loop_
_entity.id
_entity.type
_entity.pdbx_description
1 polymer ?
#
loop_
_entity_poly.entity_id
_entity_poly.type
_entity_poly.pdbx_seq_one_letter_code
_entity_poly.pdbx_strand_id
1 'polypeptide(L)'
;HDPLSRVNIFAHVNHKPDQTRLGVLLCINGTGILNSWMKKNMVPSGMTYDEMNALAAQSPAGAKGISVIPFGNGAERVLENRNVDCSFRGINFNIHNLSDMLRAAQEGIVFSFQYGMEIMQGMGMDIHVIRAGNANMFLSPLFRETLANISGAVIELFDTDGAAGAAKAAGMGAGIYASNMEAFSSLRKIMTVEPDPAQSAQYHDAYQRWKSFI
;
A
#
# COMPACT_ATOMS: atom_id res chain seq x y z
N HIS A 1 -13.54 14.08 -10.81
CA HIS A 1 -12.16 13.78 -11.29
C HIS A 1 -11.17 14.58 -10.44
N ASP A 2 -9.91 14.15 -10.39
CA ASP A 2 -8.87 14.90 -9.68
C ASP A 2 -8.41 16.10 -10.54
N PRO A 3 -8.52 17.36 -10.05
CA PRO A 3 -8.17 18.55 -10.82
C PRO A 3 -6.65 18.65 -11.11
N LEU A 4 -5.82 17.98 -10.30
CA LEU A 4 -4.36 17.97 -10.44
C LEU A 4 -3.83 16.78 -11.27
N SER A 5 -4.73 15.99 -11.87
CA SER A 5 -4.40 14.85 -12.73
C SER A 5 -3.46 13.81 -12.08
N ARG A 6 -3.55 13.61 -10.76
CA ARG A 6 -2.76 12.65 -9.98
C ARG A 6 -3.23 11.22 -10.16
N VAL A 7 -4.46 11.01 -10.63
CA VAL A 7 -5.05 9.70 -10.90
C VAL A 7 -5.44 9.56 -12.36
N ASN A 8 -5.42 8.32 -12.87
CA ASN A 8 -5.96 7.99 -14.19
C ASN A 8 -7.36 7.41 -14.04
N ILE A 9 -8.24 7.74 -14.98
CA ILE A 9 -9.60 7.18 -15.05
C ILE A 9 -9.75 6.50 -16.42
N PHE A 10 -10.23 5.27 -16.43
CA PHE A 10 -10.42 4.47 -17.64
C PHE A 10 -11.66 3.58 -17.52
N ALA A 11 -12.17 3.07 -18.64
CA ALA A 11 -13.24 2.10 -18.63
C ALA A 11 -12.75 0.81 -17.95
N HIS A 12 -13.45 0.37 -16.91
CA HIS A 12 -13.14 -0.88 -16.24
C HIS A 12 -13.43 -2.08 -17.17
N VAL A 13 -12.73 -3.21 -16.97
CA VAL A 13 -12.93 -4.44 -17.80
C VAL A 13 -14.39 -4.94 -17.83
N ASN A 14 -15.17 -4.62 -16.81
CA ASN A 14 -16.60 -4.93 -16.72
C ASN A 14 -17.50 -3.76 -17.14
N HIS A 15 -16.96 -2.75 -17.82
CA HIS A 15 -17.75 -1.65 -18.39
C HIS A 15 -18.67 -2.16 -19.51
N LYS A 16 -19.93 -1.72 -19.48
CA LYS A 16 -20.92 -2.01 -20.51
C LYS A 16 -21.59 -0.71 -20.96
N PRO A 17 -22.14 -0.64 -22.19
CA PRO A 17 -22.83 0.55 -22.69
C PRO A 17 -24.00 0.99 -21.81
N ASP A 18 -24.72 0.05 -21.21
CA ASP A 18 -25.86 0.24 -20.31
C ASP A 18 -25.48 0.34 -18.84
N GLN A 19 -24.22 0.02 -18.50
CA GLN A 19 -23.70 0.05 -17.12
C GLN A 19 -22.29 0.62 -17.09
N THR A 20 -22.18 1.93 -16.89
CA THR A 20 -20.88 2.59 -16.76
C THR A 20 -20.14 2.10 -15.53
N ARG A 21 -18.95 1.54 -15.74
CA ARG A 21 -18.00 1.19 -14.69
C ARG A 21 -16.64 1.77 -15.03
N LEU A 22 -16.09 2.55 -14.11
CA LEU A 22 -14.79 3.21 -14.27
C LEU A 22 -13.79 2.61 -13.31
N GLY A 23 -12.58 2.41 -13.80
CA GLY A 23 -11.41 2.16 -12.98
C GLY A 23 -10.73 3.49 -12.65
N VAL A 24 -10.41 3.72 -11.38
CA VAL A 24 -9.60 4.84 -10.93
C VAL A 24 -8.27 4.29 -10.48
N LEU A 25 -7.20 4.62 -11.21
CA LEU A 25 -5.86 4.12 -10.95
C LEU A 25 -5.01 5.25 -10.35
N LEU A 26 -4.53 5.00 -9.14
CA LEU A 26 -3.49 5.80 -8.50
C LEU A 26 -2.22 4.95 -8.44
N CYS A 27 -1.12 5.49 -8.97
CA CYS A 27 0.18 4.83 -8.99
C CYS A 27 1.14 5.55 -8.02
N ILE A 28 1.85 4.76 -7.21
CA ILE A 28 2.91 5.22 -6.32
C ILE A 28 4.14 4.36 -6.58
N ASN A 29 5.23 4.97 -7.04
CA ASN A 29 6.43 4.25 -7.49
C ASN A 29 7.37 3.87 -6.34
N GLY A 30 7.47 4.69 -5.31
CA GLY A 30 8.44 4.58 -4.23
C GLY A 30 8.13 3.55 -3.15
N THR A 31 7.32 2.53 -3.40
CA THR A 31 6.78 1.62 -2.37
C THR A 31 7.63 0.36 -2.16
N GLY A 32 7.30 -0.74 -2.84
CA GLY A 32 8.00 -2.02 -2.68
C GLY A 32 9.49 -1.94 -2.99
N ILE A 33 9.92 -1.00 -3.85
CA ILE A 33 11.33 -0.76 -4.15
C ILE A 33 12.11 -0.27 -2.93
N LEU A 34 11.51 0.58 -2.09
CA LEU A 34 12.13 0.99 -0.83
C LEU A 34 12.34 -0.21 0.10
N ASN A 35 11.34 -1.07 0.26
CA ASN A 35 11.46 -2.26 1.11
C ASN A 35 12.56 -3.21 0.60
N SER A 36 12.66 -3.40 -0.71
CA SER A 36 13.73 -4.17 -1.34
C SER A 36 15.10 -3.52 -1.17
N TRP A 37 15.18 -2.19 -1.26
CA TRP A 37 16.42 -1.45 -1.05
C TRP A 37 16.89 -1.56 0.40
N MET A 38 15.99 -1.42 1.38
CA MET A 38 16.29 -1.62 2.80
C MET A 38 16.86 -3.02 3.05
N LYS A 39 16.23 -4.05 2.47
CA LYS A 39 16.71 -5.43 2.58
C LYS A 39 18.11 -5.64 2.02
N LYS A 40 18.43 -4.99 0.90
CA LYS A 40 19.74 -5.16 0.24
C LYS A 40 20.87 -4.40 0.91
N ASN A 41 20.57 -3.23 1.53
CA ASN A 41 21.59 -2.27 1.92
C ASN A 41 21.65 -2.00 3.43
N MET A 42 20.59 -2.29 4.19
CA MET A 42 20.50 -1.89 5.59
C MET A 42 20.50 -3.07 6.57
N VAL A 43 20.14 -4.28 6.12
CA VAL A 43 20.10 -5.45 6.99
C VAL A 43 21.26 -6.40 6.71
N PRO A 44 21.64 -7.27 7.67
CA PRO A 44 22.66 -8.28 7.45
C PRO A 44 22.37 -9.17 6.24
N SER A 45 23.42 -9.56 5.54
CA SER A 45 23.30 -10.50 4.40
C SER A 45 22.68 -11.82 4.87
N GLY A 46 21.74 -12.34 4.07
CA GLY A 46 21.03 -13.58 4.39
C GLY A 46 19.73 -13.41 5.17
N MET A 47 19.49 -12.27 5.83
CA MET A 47 18.23 -12.02 6.53
C MET A 47 17.05 -12.15 5.55
N THR A 48 16.04 -12.92 5.88
CA THR A 48 14.81 -13.07 5.10
C THR A 48 13.88 -11.87 5.25
N TYR A 49 12.85 -11.74 4.41
CA TYR A 49 11.82 -10.70 4.60
C TYR A 49 11.02 -10.92 5.88
N ASP A 50 10.78 -12.17 6.28
CA ASP A 50 10.04 -12.49 7.50
C ASP A 50 10.82 -12.05 8.74
N GLU A 51 12.14 -12.31 8.78
CA GLU A 51 13.01 -11.84 9.85
C GLU A 51 13.10 -10.30 9.89
N MET A 52 13.18 -9.65 8.72
CA MET A 52 13.15 -8.19 8.62
C MET A 52 11.82 -7.60 9.13
N ASN A 53 10.69 -8.23 8.79
CA ASN A 53 9.37 -7.84 9.29
C ASN A 53 9.25 -8.05 10.81
N ALA A 54 9.75 -9.17 11.32
CA ALA A 54 9.78 -9.45 12.75
C ALA A 54 10.65 -8.44 13.52
N LEU A 55 11.77 -8.02 12.94
CA LEU A 55 12.63 -6.98 13.51
C LEU A 55 11.92 -5.61 13.50
N ALA A 56 11.26 -5.23 12.41
CA ALA A 56 10.48 -4.01 12.32
C ALA A 56 9.35 -3.96 13.37
N ALA A 57 8.70 -5.10 13.63
CA ALA A 57 7.61 -5.21 14.59
C ALA A 57 8.05 -4.98 16.07
N GLN A 58 9.35 -5.03 16.37
CA GLN A 58 9.86 -4.71 17.70
C GLN A 58 9.80 -3.20 18.02
N SER A 59 9.71 -2.35 17.02
CA SER A 59 9.53 -0.92 17.20
C SER A 59 8.04 -0.60 17.42
N PRO A 60 7.68 0.37 18.27
CA PRO A 60 6.29 0.77 18.45
C PRO A 60 5.73 1.49 17.20
N ALA A 61 4.41 1.57 17.09
CA ALA A 61 3.74 2.36 16.05
C ALA A 61 4.25 3.80 16.05
N GLY A 62 4.41 4.39 14.86
CA GLY A 62 5.04 5.70 14.67
C GLY A 62 6.56 5.70 14.78
N ALA A 63 7.21 4.51 14.88
CA ALA A 63 8.67 4.33 14.83
C ALA A 63 9.45 5.32 15.70
N LYS A 64 8.96 5.58 16.93
CA LYS A 64 9.51 6.55 17.89
C LYS A 64 9.74 7.96 17.30
N GLY A 65 9.00 8.33 16.27
CA GLY A 65 9.11 9.66 15.65
C GLY A 65 9.89 9.72 14.34
N ILE A 66 10.51 8.63 13.89
CA ILE A 66 11.09 8.60 12.54
C ILE A 66 9.97 8.65 11.49
N SER A 67 10.18 9.44 10.45
CA SER A 67 9.34 9.45 9.25
C SER A 67 10.20 9.15 8.04
N VAL A 68 9.75 8.22 7.18
CA VAL A 68 10.44 7.92 5.92
C VAL A 68 9.56 8.36 4.76
N ILE A 69 10.10 9.23 3.92
CA ILE A 69 9.48 9.66 2.66
C ILE A 69 9.96 8.69 1.58
N PRO A 70 9.06 7.86 0.97
CA PRO A 70 9.49 6.69 0.21
C PRO A 70 9.78 6.97 -1.28
N PHE A 71 9.72 8.22 -1.73
CA PHE A 71 9.64 8.60 -3.15
C PHE A 71 11.01 8.63 -3.88
N GLY A 72 11.87 7.66 -3.63
CA GLY A 72 13.21 7.56 -4.21
C GLY A 72 13.29 6.83 -5.57
N ASN A 73 12.21 6.78 -6.33
CA ASN A 73 12.15 6.07 -7.62
C ASN A 73 11.70 6.98 -8.79
N GLY A 74 12.19 8.20 -8.81
CA GLY A 74 11.87 9.18 -9.83
C GLY A 74 10.58 9.97 -9.55
N ALA A 75 9.99 10.51 -10.61
CA ALA A 75 8.81 11.37 -10.50
C ALA A 75 7.58 10.59 -9.98
N GLU A 76 6.88 11.17 -9.03
CA GLU A 76 5.69 10.60 -8.41
C GLU A 76 4.41 11.28 -8.88
N ARG A 77 3.55 10.53 -9.56
CA ARG A 77 2.30 11.07 -10.05
C ARG A 77 1.38 11.55 -8.93
N VAL A 78 1.36 10.85 -7.81
CA VAL A 78 0.59 11.24 -6.61
C VAL A 78 1.01 12.62 -6.08
N LEU A 79 2.21 13.07 -6.41
CA LEU A 79 2.79 14.36 -6.08
C LEU A 79 2.90 15.28 -7.32
N GLU A 80 1.97 15.19 -8.27
CA GLU A 80 1.94 16.03 -9.48
C GLU A 80 3.18 15.90 -10.36
N ASN A 81 3.73 14.69 -10.46
CA ASN A 81 4.96 14.35 -11.17
C ASN A 81 6.21 15.06 -10.61
N ARG A 82 6.18 15.54 -9.37
CA ARG A 82 7.38 16.04 -8.70
C ARG A 82 8.38 14.92 -8.47
N ASN A 83 9.65 15.24 -8.63
CA ASN A 83 10.75 14.37 -8.24
C ASN A 83 11.11 14.69 -6.78
N VAL A 84 10.77 13.77 -5.88
CA VAL A 84 11.02 13.90 -4.44
C VAL A 84 11.84 12.69 -4.03
N ASP A 85 13.05 12.93 -3.54
CA ASP A 85 13.93 11.85 -3.12
C ASP A 85 13.44 11.13 -1.87
N CYS A 86 13.90 9.89 -1.66
CA CYS A 86 13.71 9.20 -0.40
C CYS A 86 14.47 9.91 0.71
N SER A 87 13.83 10.10 1.87
CA SER A 87 14.48 10.70 3.02
C SER A 87 14.02 10.09 4.33
N PHE A 88 14.96 9.99 5.28
CA PHE A 88 14.70 9.61 6.66
C PHE A 88 14.74 10.87 7.51
N ARG A 89 13.67 11.14 8.26
CA ARG A 89 13.51 12.35 9.08
C ARG A 89 13.35 11.97 10.55
N GLY A 90 13.89 12.78 11.43
CA GLY A 90 13.72 12.62 12.88
C GLY A 90 14.62 11.56 13.53
N ILE A 91 15.67 11.10 12.86
CA ILE A 91 16.63 10.16 13.46
C ILE A 91 17.38 10.84 14.60
N ASN A 92 17.40 10.17 15.76
CA ASN A 92 18.21 10.51 16.92
C ASN A 92 19.11 9.30 17.26
N PHE A 93 20.42 9.46 17.18
CA PHE A 93 21.39 8.39 17.33
C PHE A 93 21.42 7.76 18.73
N ASN A 94 20.87 8.44 19.74
CA ASN A 94 20.85 7.94 21.11
C ASN A 94 19.67 6.99 21.42
N ILE A 95 18.62 6.99 20.58
CA ILE A 95 17.39 6.21 20.88
C ILE A 95 16.93 5.31 19.74
N HIS A 96 17.34 5.59 18.50
CA HIS A 96 16.87 4.84 17.34
C HIS A 96 17.86 3.74 16.94
N ASN A 97 17.30 2.65 16.47
CA ASN A 97 18.06 1.51 15.97
C ASN A 97 17.47 1.01 14.63
N LEU A 98 17.99 -0.10 14.12
CA LEU A 98 17.56 -0.67 12.83
C LEU A 98 16.08 -1.05 12.83
N SER A 99 15.52 -1.56 13.93
CA SER A 99 14.09 -1.92 13.97
C SER A 99 13.18 -0.70 13.76
N ASP A 100 13.56 0.44 14.36
CA ASP A 100 12.82 1.70 14.20
C ASP A 100 12.88 2.20 12.75
N MET A 101 14.04 2.07 12.09
CA MET A 101 14.21 2.45 10.69
C MET A 101 13.41 1.56 9.74
N LEU A 102 13.42 0.24 9.97
CA LEU A 102 12.67 -0.72 9.18
C LEU A 102 11.16 -0.50 9.31
N ARG A 103 10.70 -0.25 10.54
CA ARG A 103 9.30 0.09 10.79
C ARG A 103 8.92 1.40 10.10
N ALA A 104 9.70 2.44 10.29
CA ALA A 104 9.45 3.75 9.66
C ALA A 104 9.39 3.66 8.12
N ALA A 105 10.21 2.80 7.50
CA ALA A 105 10.17 2.57 6.08
C ALA A 105 8.84 1.91 5.65
N GLN A 106 8.35 0.89 6.35
CA GLN A 106 7.05 0.27 6.06
C GLN A 106 5.89 1.23 6.32
N GLU A 107 5.92 1.97 7.42
CA GLU A 107 4.92 3.00 7.71
C GLU A 107 4.91 4.11 6.64
N GLY A 108 6.07 4.58 6.19
CA GLY A 108 6.18 5.57 5.13
C GLY A 108 5.57 5.11 3.80
N ILE A 109 5.73 3.82 3.46
CA ILE A 109 5.05 3.21 2.32
C ILE A 109 3.52 3.23 2.53
N VAL A 110 3.04 2.79 3.69
CA VAL A 110 1.61 2.81 4.01
C VAL A 110 1.04 4.23 3.98
N PHE A 111 1.76 5.20 4.52
CA PHE A 111 1.33 6.60 4.53
C PHE A 111 1.24 7.20 3.12
N SER A 112 2.08 6.74 2.20
CA SER A 112 1.93 7.12 0.80
C SER A 112 0.64 6.57 0.17
N PHE A 113 0.22 5.34 0.53
CA PHE A 113 -1.08 4.80 0.14
C PHE A 113 -2.23 5.59 0.77
N GLN A 114 -2.13 5.93 2.06
CA GLN A 114 -3.14 6.75 2.74
C GLN A 114 -3.31 8.12 2.07
N TYR A 115 -2.19 8.77 1.71
CA TYR A 115 -2.22 10.03 0.97
C TYR A 115 -2.92 9.88 -0.39
N GLY A 116 -2.66 8.78 -1.09
CA GLY A 116 -3.36 8.45 -2.33
C GLY A 116 -4.86 8.18 -2.14
N MET A 117 -5.24 7.50 -1.07
CA MET A 117 -6.65 7.28 -0.72
C MET A 117 -7.37 8.58 -0.38
N GLU A 118 -6.74 9.53 0.31
CA GLU A 118 -7.32 10.85 0.55
C GLU A 118 -7.62 11.61 -0.76
N ILE A 119 -6.77 11.48 -1.78
CA ILE A 119 -7.04 12.05 -3.11
C ILE A 119 -8.28 11.43 -3.71
N MET A 120 -8.42 10.09 -3.65
CA MET A 120 -9.60 9.39 -4.16
C MET A 120 -10.86 9.75 -3.37
N GLN A 121 -10.78 9.87 -2.05
CA GLN A 121 -11.88 10.32 -1.19
C GLN A 121 -12.31 11.75 -1.52
N GLY A 122 -11.36 12.65 -1.82
CA GLY A 122 -11.62 14.00 -2.33
C GLY A 122 -12.37 14.02 -3.68
N MET A 123 -12.32 12.94 -4.44
CA MET A 123 -13.10 12.74 -5.66
C MET A 123 -14.50 12.15 -5.41
N GLY A 124 -14.87 11.92 -4.14
CA GLY A 124 -16.15 11.32 -3.73
C GLY A 124 -16.15 9.80 -3.69
N MET A 125 -14.97 9.15 -3.68
CA MET A 125 -14.88 7.70 -3.48
C MET A 125 -14.96 7.37 -1.99
N ASP A 126 -15.72 6.34 -1.68
CA ASP A 126 -15.84 5.80 -0.33
C ASP A 126 -15.09 4.46 -0.26
N ILE A 127 -14.06 4.39 0.59
CA ILE A 127 -13.14 3.26 0.63
C ILE A 127 -13.30 2.56 1.99
N HIS A 128 -14.09 1.49 2.02
CA HIS A 128 -14.33 0.67 3.21
C HIS A 128 -13.59 -0.67 3.19
N VAL A 129 -13.25 -1.16 2.00
CA VAL A 129 -12.64 -2.48 1.82
C VAL A 129 -11.50 -2.39 0.82
N ILE A 130 -10.36 -2.93 1.21
CA ILE A 130 -9.17 -3.11 0.36
C ILE A 130 -9.04 -4.60 0.07
N ARG A 131 -9.15 -4.98 -1.21
CA ARG A 131 -8.92 -6.36 -1.65
C ARG A 131 -7.55 -6.50 -2.29
N ALA A 132 -6.76 -7.43 -1.78
CA ALA A 132 -5.40 -7.64 -2.26
C ALA A 132 -5.08 -9.13 -2.40
N GLY A 133 -4.16 -9.45 -3.31
CA GLY A 133 -3.51 -10.75 -3.35
C GLY A 133 -2.55 -10.90 -2.17
N ASN A 134 -2.39 -12.12 -1.67
CA ASN A 134 -1.41 -12.44 -0.63
C ASN A 134 0.00 -12.50 -1.23
N ALA A 135 0.52 -11.34 -1.62
CA ALA A 135 1.80 -11.17 -2.30
C ALA A 135 2.45 -9.83 -1.93
N ASN A 136 3.74 -9.69 -2.25
CA ASN A 136 4.50 -8.45 -2.06
C ASN A 136 4.42 -7.88 -0.63
N MET A 137 4.16 -6.58 -0.48
CA MET A 137 4.06 -5.94 0.84
C MET A 137 2.93 -6.49 1.70
N PHE A 138 1.87 -7.05 1.11
CA PHE A 138 0.78 -7.69 1.85
C PHE A 138 1.19 -8.99 2.56
N LEU A 139 2.39 -9.52 2.33
CA LEU A 139 2.97 -10.60 3.13
C LEU A 139 3.40 -10.13 4.53
N SER A 140 3.71 -8.84 4.72
CA SER A 140 4.04 -8.29 6.03
C SER A 140 2.80 -8.06 6.89
N PRO A 141 2.68 -8.69 8.08
CA PRO A 141 1.61 -8.38 9.03
C PRO A 141 1.61 -6.91 9.43
N LEU A 142 2.80 -6.35 9.72
CA LEU A 142 2.96 -4.95 10.07
C LEU A 142 2.39 -4.01 9.00
N PHE A 143 2.66 -4.27 7.73
CA PHE A 143 2.14 -3.48 6.63
C PHE A 143 0.60 -3.50 6.58
N ARG A 144 0.01 -4.70 6.67
CA ARG A 144 -1.46 -4.87 6.62
C ARG A 144 -2.16 -4.18 7.79
N GLU A 145 -1.66 -4.40 9.00
CA GLU A 145 -2.20 -3.81 10.22
C GLU A 145 -2.10 -2.28 10.19
N THR A 146 -0.93 -1.75 9.83
CA THR A 146 -0.74 -0.30 9.68
C THR A 146 -1.71 0.29 8.65
N LEU A 147 -1.88 -0.38 7.50
CA LEU A 147 -2.80 0.09 6.45
C LEU A 147 -4.26 0.04 6.91
N ALA A 148 -4.69 -1.03 7.54
CA ALA A 148 -6.04 -1.11 8.09
C ALA A 148 -6.29 -0.01 9.13
N ASN A 149 -5.36 0.18 10.07
CA ASN A 149 -5.50 1.12 11.18
C ASN A 149 -5.52 2.58 10.73
N ILE A 150 -4.72 2.95 9.72
CA ILE A 150 -4.69 4.34 9.24
C ILE A 150 -5.84 4.66 8.28
N SER A 151 -6.23 3.71 7.44
CA SER A 151 -7.30 3.92 6.46
C SER A 151 -8.71 3.74 7.03
N GLY A 152 -8.84 2.98 8.13
CA GLY A 152 -10.13 2.52 8.65
C GLY A 152 -10.81 1.47 7.76
N ALA A 153 -10.14 1.00 6.71
CA ALA A 153 -10.68 0.02 5.78
C ALA A 153 -10.33 -1.41 6.20
N VAL A 154 -11.27 -2.31 6.01
CA VAL A 154 -11.05 -3.76 6.15
C VAL A 154 -10.18 -4.25 4.99
N ILE A 155 -9.14 -5.03 5.29
CA ILE A 155 -8.30 -5.64 4.26
C ILE A 155 -8.71 -7.11 4.10
N GLU A 156 -9.14 -7.49 2.90
CA GLU A 156 -9.41 -8.87 2.51
C GLU A 156 -8.28 -9.40 1.62
N LEU A 157 -7.57 -10.43 2.09
CA LEU A 157 -6.52 -11.09 1.31
C LEU A 157 -7.05 -12.33 0.62
N PHE A 158 -6.65 -12.48 -0.62
CA PHE A 158 -7.04 -13.59 -1.47
C PHE A 158 -5.83 -14.41 -1.92
N ASP A 159 -6.07 -15.71 -2.14
CA ASP A 159 -5.09 -16.66 -2.68
C ASP A 159 -4.88 -16.41 -4.19
N THR A 160 -4.27 -15.28 -4.50
CA THR A 160 -4.02 -14.82 -5.88
C THR A 160 -2.90 -13.77 -5.92
N ASP A 161 -2.48 -13.47 -7.11
CA ASP A 161 -1.61 -12.32 -7.44
C ASP A 161 -2.11 -11.58 -8.68
N GLY A 162 -1.40 -10.52 -9.06
CA GLY A 162 -1.75 -9.71 -10.23
C GLY A 162 -1.68 -10.50 -11.55
N ALA A 163 -0.74 -11.44 -11.69
CA ALA A 163 -0.58 -12.24 -12.89
C ALA A 163 -1.77 -13.20 -13.09
N ALA A 164 -2.19 -13.88 -12.02
CA ALA A 164 -3.36 -14.75 -12.03
C ALA A 164 -4.65 -13.97 -12.37
N GLY A 165 -4.80 -12.76 -11.80
CA GLY A 165 -5.92 -11.87 -12.12
C GLY A 165 -5.95 -11.45 -13.59
N ALA A 166 -4.81 -11.06 -14.15
CA ALA A 166 -4.68 -10.68 -15.55
C ALA A 166 -4.99 -11.86 -16.50
N ALA A 167 -4.49 -13.08 -16.17
CA ALA A 167 -4.76 -14.30 -16.95
C ALA A 167 -6.27 -14.62 -16.97
N LYS A 168 -6.96 -14.48 -15.83
CA LYS A 168 -8.41 -14.69 -15.76
C LYS A 168 -9.17 -13.65 -16.58
N ALA A 169 -8.78 -12.38 -16.52
CA ALA A 169 -9.39 -11.32 -17.33
C ALA A 169 -9.20 -11.57 -18.83
N ALA A 170 -8.01 -12.00 -19.26
CA ALA A 170 -7.74 -12.40 -20.65
C ALA A 170 -8.60 -13.60 -21.07
N GLY A 171 -8.73 -14.61 -20.21
CA GLY A 171 -9.58 -15.78 -20.44
C GLY A 171 -11.06 -15.43 -20.61
N MET A 172 -11.56 -14.46 -19.84
CA MET A 172 -12.91 -13.93 -20.03
C MET A 172 -13.06 -13.23 -21.40
N GLY A 173 -12.09 -12.39 -21.77
CA GLY A 173 -12.10 -11.72 -23.08
C GLY A 173 -12.01 -12.69 -24.26
N ALA A 174 -11.32 -13.81 -24.08
CA ALA A 174 -11.21 -14.87 -25.07
C ALA A 174 -12.39 -15.86 -25.10
N GLY A 175 -13.38 -15.69 -24.22
CA GLY A 175 -14.55 -16.59 -24.12
C GLY A 175 -14.24 -17.97 -23.52
N ILE A 176 -13.08 -18.14 -22.84
CA ILE A 176 -12.72 -19.38 -22.14
C ILE A 176 -13.63 -19.61 -20.93
N TYR A 177 -14.02 -18.53 -20.26
CA TYR A 177 -14.99 -18.55 -19.16
C TYR A 177 -16.34 -17.98 -19.63
N ALA A 178 -17.41 -18.68 -19.30
CA ALA A 178 -18.77 -18.25 -19.65
C ALA A 178 -19.25 -17.06 -18.81
N SER A 179 -18.65 -16.84 -17.64
CA SER A 179 -19.02 -15.74 -16.72
C SER A 179 -17.88 -15.33 -15.80
N ASN A 180 -18.01 -14.13 -15.21
CA ASN A 180 -17.11 -13.69 -14.15
C ASN A 180 -17.13 -14.64 -12.94
N MET A 181 -18.31 -15.21 -12.61
CA MET A 181 -18.44 -16.15 -11.50
C MET A 181 -17.61 -17.41 -11.75
N GLU A 182 -17.62 -17.93 -12.96
CA GLU A 182 -16.79 -19.08 -13.34
C GLU A 182 -15.30 -18.73 -13.28
N ALA A 183 -14.87 -17.61 -13.85
CA ALA A 183 -13.48 -17.19 -13.86
C ALA A 183 -12.88 -17.02 -12.47
N PHE A 184 -13.69 -16.57 -11.51
CA PHE A 184 -13.25 -16.32 -10.13
C PHE A 184 -13.71 -17.38 -9.12
N SER A 185 -14.31 -18.49 -9.57
CA SER A 185 -14.81 -19.58 -8.69
C SER A 185 -13.73 -20.21 -7.80
N SER A 186 -12.48 -20.22 -8.25
CA SER A 186 -11.33 -20.73 -7.50
C SER A 186 -10.70 -19.71 -6.55
N LEU A 187 -11.13 -18.44 -6.59
CA LEU A 187 -10.59 -17.40 -5.74
C LEU A 187 -11.04 -17.57 -4.30
N ARG A 188 -10.10 -17.75 -3.38
CA ARG A 188 -10.41 -17.94 -1.95
C ARG A 188 -9.91 -16.76 -1.14
N LYS A 189 -10.77 -16.22 -0.29
CA LYS A 189 -10.35 -15.31 0.76
C LYS A 189 -9.65 -16.11 1.86
N ILE A 190 -8.40 -15.76 2.15
CA ILE A 190 -7.54 -16.48 3.10
C ILE A 190 -7.37 -15.74 4.42
N MET A 191 -7.60 -14.42 4.41
CA MET A 191 -7.45 -13.60 5.62
C MET A 191 -8.32 -12.35 5.53
N THR A 192 -8.76 -11.87 6.68
CA THR A 192 -9.34 -10.53 6.87
C THR A 192 -8.56 -9.83 7.98
N VAL A 193 -8.19 -8.57 7.76
CA VAL A 193 -7.55 -7.70 8.75
C VAL A 193 -8.48 -6.53 9.01
N GLU A 194 -8.98 -6.44 10.24
CA GLU A 194 -9.85 -5.35 10.70
C GLU A 194 -9.00 -4.22 11.28
N PRO A 195 -9.42 -2.96 11.14
CA PRO A 195 -8.78 -1.85 11.84
C PRO A 195 -8.96 -1.99 13.35
N ASP A 196 -7.90 -1.68 14.12
CA ASP A 196 -7.95 -1.61 15.58
C ASP A 196 -8.09 -0.14 16.00
N PRO A 197 -9.26 0.29 16.50
CA PRO A 197 -9.49 1.67 16.92
C PRO A 197 -8.53 2.16 18.01
N ALA A 198 -8.00 1.26 18.84
CA ALA A 198 -7.07 1.61 19.91
C ALA A 198 -5.71 2.11 19.37
N GLN A 199 -5.32 1.66 18.19
CA GLN A 199 -4.07 2.04 17.54
C GLN A 199 -4.23 3.19 16.53
N SER A 200 -5.43 3.45 16.05
CA SER A 200 -5.71 4.40 14.98
C SER A 200 -5.21 5.82 15.29
N ALA A 201 -5.37 6.30 16.52
CA ALA A 201 -4.92 7.63 16.91
C ALA A 201 -3.39 7.79 16.77
N GLN A 202 -2.62 6.79 17.21
CA GLN A 202 -1.15 6.82 17.14
C GLN A 202 -0.66 6.80 15.69
N TYR A 203 -1.28 6.01 14.81
CA TYR A 203 -0.96 6.01 13.39
C TYR A 203 -1.37 7.30 12.71
N HIS A 204 -2.49 7.91 13.12
CA HIS A 204 -2.92 9.21 12.59
C HIS A 204 -1.90 10.31 12.92
N ASP A 205 -1.43 10.40 14.15
CA ASP A 205 -0.40 11.37 14.56
C ASP A 205 0.90 11.17 13.78
N ALA A 206 1.32 9.91 13.60
CA ALA A 206 2.50 9.58 12.80
C ALA A 206 2.32 9.98 11.32
N TYR A 207 1.14 9.75 10.77
CA TYR A 207 0.79 10.14 9.40
C TYR A 207 0.78 11.67 9.22
N GLN A 208 0.19 12.43 10.13
CA GLN A 208 0.18 13.90 10.06
C GLN A 208 1.61 14.46 10.10
N ARG A 209 2.47 13.91 10.95
CA ARG A 209 3.89 14.25 10.96
C ARG A 209 4.56 13.93 9.63
N TRP A 210 4.34 12.72 9.08
CA TRP A 210 4.87 12.31 7.79
C TRP A 210 4.39 13.25 6.66
N LYS A 211 3.09 13.56 6.64
CA LYS A 211 2.46 14.43 5.63
C LYS A 211 3.03 15.85 5.62
N SER A 212 3.53 16.34 6.76
CA SER A 212 4.16 17.66 6.84
C SER A 212 5.49 17.78 6.10
N PHE A 213 6.03 16.66 5.60
CA PHE A 213 7.31 16.63 4.87
C PHE A 213 7.16 16.55 3.34
N ILE A 214 5.93 16.54 2.80
CA ILE A 214 5.66 16.41 1.35
C ILE A 214 4.96 17.63 0.74
#